data_d1628219f15e90d7a3507ad7368a4144
#
_entry.id   d1628219f15e90d7a3507ad7368a4144
#
_cell.length_a   1.000
_cell.length_b   1.000
_cell.length_c   1.000
_cell.angle_alpha   90.00
_cell.angle_beta   90.00
_cell.angle_gamma   90.00
#
_symmetry.space_group_name_H-M   'P 1'
#
loop_
_entity.id
_entity.type
_entity.pdbx_description
1 polymer ?
#
loop_
_entity_poly.entity_id
_entity_poly.type
_entity_poly.pdbx_seq_one_letter_code
_entity_poly.pdbx_strand_id
1 'polypeptide(L)'
;MPEDGSDRAREIGRAQLERLGRVIRAQRRQAELSLRELAAKTNVSNPYLSQIERGLHEPSVRVLRSIARALNISAETLLVQAGLIDGDDPAEPPPTVVAAVEADPRLTADQKAALLAVYRSYIESNG
;
A
#
# COMPACT_ATOMS: atom_id res chain seq x y z
N MET A 1 -6.07 -34.43 8.86
CA MET A 1 -5.06 -33.57 9.04
C MET A 1 -5.43 -32.16 8.77
N PRO A 2 -5.33 -31.47 9.69
CA PRO A 2 -5.63 -30.10 9.47
C PRO A 2 -4.60 -29.53 8.61
N GLU A 3 -5.01 -28.83 7.65
CA GLU A 3 -4.14 -28.06 7.00
C GLU A 3 -3.63 -27.10 7.94
N ASP A 4 -2.35 -27.07 8.09
CA ASP A 4 -1.82 -26.04 8.89
C ASP A 4 -1.95 -24.75 8.13
N GLY A 5 -1.80 -23.65 8.79
CA GLY A 5 -1.92 -22.35 8.20
C GLY A 5 -0.92 -22.10 7.11
N SER A 6 0.21 -22.81 7.17
CA SER A 6 1.25 -22.63 6.17
C SER A 6 0.86 -23.17 4.82
N ASP A 7 0.23 -24.33 4.80
CA ASP A 7 -0.20 -24.92 3.54
C ASP A 7 -1.30 -24.10 2.91
N ARG A 8 -2.23 -23.66 3.72
CA ARG A 8 -3.30 -22.83 3.24
C ARG A 8 -2.77 -21.50 2.71
N ALA A 9 -1.80 -20.93 3.42
CA ALA A 9 -1.18 -19.69 2.99
C ALA A 9 -0.46 -19.86 1.66
N ARG A 10 0.20 -21.00 1.45
CA ARG A 10 0.87 -21.26 0.19
C ARG A 10 -0.11 -21.41 -0.96
N GLU A 11 -1.23 -22.08 -0.71
CA GLU A 11 -2.23 -22.25 -1.74
C GLU A 11 -2.88 -20.94 -2.13
N ILE A 12 -3.21 -20.14 -1.13
CA ILE A 12 -3.75 -18.83 -1.36
C ILE A 12 -2.68 -17.95 -1.99
N GLY A 13 -1.44 -18.17 -1.59
CA GLY A 13 -0.33 -17.34 -1.97
C GLY A 13 -0.10 -17.21 -3.45
N ARG A 14 -0.41 -18.26 -4.23
CA ARG A 14 -0.11 -18.19 -5.67
C ARG A 14 -0.93 -17.13 -6.38
N ALA A 15 -2.25 -17.13 -6.18
CA ALA A 15 -3.09 -16.12 -6.78
C ALA A 15 -2.77 -14.75 -6.23
N GLN A 16 -2.42 -14.68 -4.95
CA GLN A 16 -2.06 -13.42 -4.32
C GLN A 16 -0.71 -12.91 -4.79
N LEU A 17 0.23 -13.82 -5.07
CA LEU A 17 1.52 -13.44 -5.64
C LEU A 17 1.35 -12.86 -7.03
N GLU A 18 0.46 -13.42 -7.82
CA GLU A 18 0.16 -12.87 -9.13
C GLU A 18 -0.44 -11.48 -9.00
N ARG A 19 -1.32 -11.32 -8.04
CA ARG A 19 -1.95 -10.02 -7.77
C ARG A 19 -0.92 -9.01 -7.28
N LEU A 20 -0.05 -9.43 -6.37
CA LEU A 20 1.03 -8.57 -5.89
C LEU A 20 1.94 -8.14 -7.03
N GLY A 21 2.27 -9.08 -7.90
CA GLY A 21 3.10 -8.76 -9.07
C GLY A 21 2.47 -7.72 -9.96
N ARG A 22 1.14 -7.85 -10.19
CA ARG A 22 0.43 -6.86 -11.01
C ARG A 22 0.39 -5.49 -10.34
N VAL A 23 0.24 -5.46 -9.02
CA VAL A 23 0.25 -4.20 -8.28
C VAL A 23 1.61 -3.53 -8.40
N ILE A 24 2.69 -4.29 -8.21
CA ILE A 24 4.04 -3.77 -8.34
C ILE A 24 4.27 -3.21 -9.74
N ARG A 25 3.86 -3.97 -10.75
CA ARG A 25 4.02 -3.53 -12.14
C ARG A 25 3.25 -2.25 -12.42
N ALA A 26 2.00 -2.17 -11.94
CA ALA A 26 1.18 -0.99 -12.13
C ALA A 26 1.80 0.24 -11.45
N GLN A 27 2.29 0.05 -10.23
CA GLN A 27 2.94 1.14 -9.50
C GLN A 27 4.23 1.57 -10.17
N ARG A 28 4.98 0.60 -10.68
CA ARG A 28 6.21 0.90 -11.41
C ARG A 28 5.94 1.75 -12.63
N ARG A 29 4.93 1.37 -13.41
CA ARG A 29 4.55 2.12 -14.60
C ARG A 29 4.05 3.51 -14.25
N GLN A 30 3.30 3.61 -13.19
CA GLN A 30 2.80 4.90 -12.74
C GLN A 30 3.94 5.82 -12.30
N ALA A 31 5.00 5.24 -11.75
CA ALA A 31 6.20 5.98 -11.38
C ALA A 31 7.12 6.23 -12.57
N GLU A 32 6.74 5.75 -13.74
CA GLU A 32 7.51 5.90 -14.97
C GLU A 32 8.91 5.30 -14.87
N LEU A 33 8.99 4.15 -14.17
CA LEU A 33 10.25 3.42 -14.06
C LEU A 33 10.23 2.20 -14.95
N SER A 34 11.36 1.95 -15.61
CA SER A 34 11.54 0.69 -16.33
C SER A 34 11.80 -0.42 -15.31
N LEU A 35 11.66 -1.66 -15.76
CA LEU A 35 12.00 -2.80 -14.91
C LEU A 35 13.44 -2.71 -14.45
N ARG A 36 14.34 -2.35 -15.37
CA ARG A 36 15.76 -2.23 -15.07
C ARG A 36 16.02 -1.15 -14.03
N GLU A 37 15.31 -0.03 -14.14
CA GLU A 37 15.47 1.05 -13.18
C GLU A 37 14.99 0.64 -11.80
N LEU A 38 13.85 -0.05 -11.72
CA LEU A 38 13.37 -0.51 -10.43
C LEU A 38 14.30 -1.55 -9.83
N ALA A 39 14.80 -2.47 -10.67
CA ALA A 39 15.75 -3.48 -10.21
C ALA A 39 17.01 -2.81 -9.64
N ALA A 40 17.52 -1.79 -10.30
CA ALA A 40 18.70 -1.08 -9.82
C ALA A 40 18.43 -0.39 -8.49
N LYS A 41 17.27 0.23 -8.34
CA LYS A 41 16.91 0.92 -7.10
C LYS A 41 16.73 -0.04 -5.94
N THR A 42 16.32 -1.27 -6.21
CA THR A 42 16.06 -2.26 -5.17
C THR A 42 17.24 -3.20 -4.95
N ASN A 43 18.28 -3.05 -5.76
CA ASN A 43 19.47 -3.88 -5.68
C ASN A 43 19.15 -5.36 -5.89
N VAL A 44 18.24 -5.66 -6.80
CA VAL A 44 17.92 -7.02 -7.21
C VAL A 44 18.14 -7.16 -8.72
N SER A 45 18.25 -8.39 -9.18
CA SER A 45 18.49 -8.62 -10.60
C SER A 45 17.20 -8.40 -11.40
N ASN A 46 17.35 -8.03 -12.68
CA ASN A 46 16.20 -7.89 -13.57
C ASN A 46 15.37 -9.18 -13.65
N PRO A 47 15.99 -10.36 -13.87
CA PRO A 47 15.21 -11.58 -13.94
C PRO A 47 14.43 -11.86 -12.64
N TYR A 48 15.02 -11.59 -11.50
CA TYR A 48 14.35 -11.81 -10.22
C TYR A 48 13.13 -10.89 -10.10
N LEU A 49 13.31 -9.60 -10.39
CA LEU A 49 12.22 -8.66 -10.33
C LEU A 49 11.12 -9.00 -11.33
N SER A 50 11.52 -9.42 -12.54
CA SER A 50 10.57 -9.85 -13.56
C SER A 50 9.72 -11.02 -13.05
N GLN A 51 10.34 -11.97 -12.37
CA GLN A 51 9.61 -13.11 -11.82
C GLN A 51 8.64 -12.67 -10.72
N ILE A 52 9.02 -11.71 -9.92
CA ILE A 52 8.12 -11.16 -8.90
C ILE A 52 6.91 -10.51 -9.57
N GLU A 53 7.14 -9.70 -10.60
CA GLU A 53 6.03 -9.02 -11.29
C GLU A 53 5.10 -10.01 -11.99
N ARG A 54 5.62 -11.16 -12.37
CA ARG A 54 4.82 -12.19 -13.03
C ARG A 54 4.17 -13.15 -12.05
N GLY A 55 4.42 -12.96 -10.76
CA GLY A 55 3.83 -13.83 -9.75
C GLY A 55 4.50 -15.19 -9.65
N LEU A 56 5.70 -15.33 -10.19
CA LEU A 56 6.42 -16.61 -10.20
C LEU A 56 7.37 -16.78 -9.03
N HIS A 57 7.58 -15.74 -8.27
CA HIS A 57 8.51 -15.78 -7.14
C HIS A 57 8.00 -14.88 -6.03
N GLU A 58 8.05 -15.39 -4.82
CA GLU A 58 7.64 -14.61 -3.66
C GLU A 58 8.80 -13.74 -3.18
N PRO A 59 8.63 -12.43 -3.10
CA PRO A 59 9.70 -11.59 -2.58
C PRO A 59 9.84 -11.76 -1.07
N SER A 60 11.06 -11.69 -0.58
CA SER A 60 11.27 -11.65 0.86
C SER A 60 10.73 -10.32 1.40
N VAL A 61 10.55 -10.27 2.72
CA VAL A 61 10.09 -9.03 3.36
C VAL A 61 11.06 -7.89 3.05
N ARG A 62 12.34 -8.17 3.10
CA ARG A 62 13.36 -7.17 2.82
C ARG A 62 13.25 -6.64 1.39
N VAL A 63 13.09 -7.54 0.42
CA VAL A 63 12.95 -7.14 -0.97
C VAL A 63 11.66 -6.36 -1.17
N LEU A 64 10.57 -6.81 -0.57
CA LEU A 64 9.29 -6.12 -0.68
C LEU A 64 9.37 -4.69 -0.14
N ARG A 65 10.02 -4.51 1.00
CA ARG A 65 10.22 -3.18 1.55
C ARG A 65 11.07 -2.30 0.65
N SER A 66 12.08 -2.90 0.04
CA SER A 66 12.94 -2.19 -0.89
C SER A 66 12.17 -1.72 -2.12
N ILE A 67 11.32 -2.60 -2.66
CA ILE A 67 10.46 -2.25 -3.80
C ILE A 67 9.52 -1.12 -3.41
N ALA A 68 8.86 -1.24 -2.27
CA ALA A 68 7.92 -0.21 -1.82
C ALA A 68 8.61 1.13 -1.66
N ARG A 69 9.80 1.13 -1.07
CA ARG A 69 10.57 2.35 -0.90
C ARG A 69 10.93 2.98 -2.24
N ALA A 70 11.36 2.16 -3.19
CA ALA A 70 11.71 2.64 -4.52
C ALA A 70 10.50 3.22 -5.24
N LEU A 71 9.32 2.69 -4.97
CA LEU A 71 8.06 3.18 -5.55
C LEU A 71 7.45 4.31 -4.74
N ASN A 72 8.06 4.66 -3.62
CA ASN A 72 7.61 5.72 -2.74
C ASN A 72 6.23 5.46 -2.14
N ILE A 73 5.98 4.21 -1.79
CA ILE A 73 4.76 3.80 -1.09
C ILE A 73 5.17 2.88 0.05
N SER A 74 4.23 2.58 0.95
CA SER A 74 4.54 1.67 2.05
C SER A 74 4.41 0.22 1.59
N ALA A 75 5.17 -0.68 2.23
CA ALA A 75 5.01 -2.11 1.97
C ALA A 75 3.60 -2.57 2.33
N GLU A 76 3.03 -1.99 3.39
CA GLU A 76 1.66 -2.29 3.77
C GLU A 76 0.68 -1.95 2.65
N THR A 77 0.87 -0.82 1.99
CA THR A 77 0.01 -0.44 0.87
C THR A 77 0.06 -1.47 -0.25
N LEU A 78 1.26 -1.96 -0.58
CA LEU A 78 1.38 -3.00 -1.59
C LEU A 78 0.64 -4.26 -1.18
N LEU A 79 0.78 -4.66 0.09
CA LEU A 79 0.15 -5.89 0.57
C LEU A 79 -1.37 -5.76 0.63
N VAL A 80 -1.87 -4.60 1.02
CA VAL A 80 -3.31 -4.35 1.05
C VAL A 80 -3.89 -4.39 -0.36
N GLN A 81 -3.24 -3.73 -1.30
CA GLN A 81 -3.72 -3.71 -2.68
C GLN A 81 -3.69 -5.09 -3.32
N ALA A 82 -2.77 -5.93 -2.89
CA ALA A 82 -2.68 -7.30 -3.38
C ALA A 82 -3.61 -8.26 -2.65
N GLY A 83 -4.30 -7.78 -1.62
CA GLY A 83 -5.18 -8.64 -0.85
C GLY A 83 -4.47 -9.61 0.07
N LEU A 84 -3.21 -9.32 0.40
CA LEU A 84 -2.41 -10.19 1.26
C LEU A 84 -2.62 -9.91 2.74
N ILE A 85 -2.99 -8.68 3.08
CA ILE A 85 -3.37 -8.31 4.43
C ILE A 85 -4.62 -7.46 4.34
N ASP A 86 -5.39 -7.47 5.40
CA ASP A 86 -6.56 -6.62 5.46
C ASP A 86 -6.09 -5.22 5.80
N GLY A 87 -6.48 -4.29 4.97
CA GLY A 87 -6.32 -2.91 5.34
C GLY A 87 -7.36 -2.58 6.38
N ASP A 88 -7.31 -1.37 6.88
CA ASP A 88 -8.39 -0.88 7.70
C ASP A 88 -9.60 -0.86 6.81
N ASP A 89 -10.57 -1.66 7.12
CA ASP A 89 -11.81 -1.83 6.38
C ASP A 89 -11.77 -1.17 5.01
N PRO A 90 -11.63 -1.94 3.92
CA PRO A 90 -11.52 -1.34 2.59
C PRO A 90 -12.75 -0.54 2.19
N ALA A 91 -13.84 -0.72 2.91
CA ALA A 91 -15.04 0.06 2.64
C ALA A 91 -14.99 1.44 3.28
N GLU A 92 -14.04 1.65 4.21
CA GLU A 92 -13.92 2.94 4.86
C GLU A 92 -12.76 3.71 4.28
N PRO A 93 -12.99 4.95 3.85
CA PRO A 93 -11.87 5.77 3.40
C PRO A 93 -10.96 6.08 4.58
N PRO A 94 -9.70 6.41 4.33
CA PRO A 94 -8.80 6.80 5.39
C PRO A 94 -9.39 7.97 6.17
N PRO A 95 -9.12 8.06 7.47
CA PRO A 95 -9.64 9.17 8.28
C PRO A 95 -9.21 10.51 7.68
N THR A 96 -10.17 11.40 7.55
CA THR A 96 -9.88 12.74 7.07
C THR A 96 -9.65 13.65 8.26
N VAL A 97 -9.10 14.83 7.99
CA VAL A 97 -8.94 15.83 9.03
C VAL A 97 -10.29 16.16 9.66
N VAL A 98 -11.34 16.26 8.83
CA VAL A 98 -12.69 16.56 9.31
C VAL A 98 -13.15 15.48 10.30
N ALA A 99 -13.03 14.21 9.91
CA ALA A 99 -13.46 13.12 10.77
C ALA A 99 -12.65 13.06 12.07
N ALA A 100 -11.33 13.29 11.98
CA ALA A 100 -10.48 13.25 13.16
C ALA A 100 -10.83 14.37 14.15
N VAL A 101 -11.07 15.58 13.64
CA VAL A 101 -11.45 16.71 14.49
C VAL A 101 -12.80 16.45 15.15
N GLU A 102 -13.77 15.99 14.38
CA GLU A 102 -15.11 15.74 14.91
C GLU A 102 -15.13 14.66 15.97
N ALA A 103 -14.27 13.66 15.84
CA ALA A 103 -14.20 12.55 16.77
C ALA A 103 -13.33 12.81 18.01
N ASP A 104 -12.58 13.91 18.02
CA ASP A 104 -11.64 14.14 19.11
C ASP A 104 -12.38 14.62 20.38
N PRO A 105 -12.39 13.81 21.46
CA PRO A 105 -13.13 14.17 22.67
C PRO A 105 -12.46 15.27 23.48
N ARG A 106 -11.26 15.67 23.12
CA ARG A 106 -10.53 16.71 23.85
C ARG A 106 -10.91 18.10 23.40
N LEU A 107 -11.67 18.20 22.29
CA LEU A 107 -12.06 19.49 21.73
C LEU A 107 -13.53 19.75 22.05
N THR A 108 -13.83 21.01 22.36
CA THR A 108 -15.22 21.44 22.50
C THR A 108 -15.85 21.60 21.12
N ALA A 109 -17.17 21.69 21.08
CA ALA A 109 -17.88 21.88 19.82
C ALA A 109 -17.45 23.18 19.14
N ASP A 110 -17.25 24.24 19.90
CA ASP A 110 -16.80 25.51 19.33
C ASP A 110 -15.39 25.42 18.77
N GLN A 111 -14.52 24.70 19.47
CA GLN A 111 -13.16 24.49 18.99
C GLN A 111 -13.12 23.69 17.70
N LYS A 112 -13.97 22.66 17.63
CA LYS A 112 -14.07 21.85 16.40
C LYS A 112 -14.53 22.72 15.22
N ALA A 113 -15.53 23.56 15.45
CA ALA A 113 -16.04 24.43 14.41
C ALA A 113 -14.96 25.40 13.93
N ALA A 114 -14.20 25.96 14.85
CA ALA A 114 -13.13 26.87 14.48
C ALA A 114 -12.04 26.21 13.68
N LEU A 115 -11.60 25.02 14.10
CA LEU A 115 -10.56 24.29 13.39
C LEU A 115 -11.02 23.89 12.00
N LEU A 116 -12.26 23.43 11.87
CA LEU A 116 -12.78 23.02 10.58
C LEU A 116 -12.97 24.19 9.63
N ALA A 117 -13.31 25.36 10.16
CA ALA A 117 -13.42 26.55 9.35
C ALA A 117 -12.08 26.94 8.72
N VAL A 118 -11.01 26.89 9.52
CA VAL A 118 -9.67 27.18 9.03
C VAL A 118 -9.24 26.13 8.02
N TYR A 119 -9.48 24.86 8.31
CA TYR A 119 -9.11 23.78 7.43
C TYR A 119 -9.78 23.94 6.06
N ARG A 120 -11.09 24.20 6.05
CA ARG A 120 -11.84 24.37 4.81
C ARG A 120 -11.35 25.57 4.01
N SER A 121 -10.99 26.63 4.71
CA SER A 121 -10.45 27.81 4.06
C SER A 121 -9.17 27.48 3.29
N TYR A 122 -8.29 26.71 3.90
CA TYR A 122 -7.05 26.30 3.23
C TYR A 122 -7.32 25.38 2.04
N ILE A 123 -8.25 24.43 2.18
CA ILE A 123 -8.56 23.51 1.10
C ILE A 123 -9.17 24.27 -0.08
N GLU A 124 -10.06 25.22 0.17
CA GLU A 124 -10.68 26.02 -0.88
C GLU A 124 -9.64 26.87 -1.61
N SER A 125 -8.68 27.44 -0.87
CA SER A 125 -7.70 28.28 -1.52
C SER A 125 -6.65 27.45 -2.28
N ASN A 126 -6.51 26.18 -1.97
CA ASN A 126 -5.60 25.28 -2.69
C ASN A 126 -6.27 24.61 -3.89
N GLY A 127 -7.57 24.63 -3.94
CA GLY A 127 -8.32 24.00 -5.01
C GLY A 127 -8.51 24.91 -6.20
#